data_e7fe357f91de7599fcb3382cca4c60b3
#
_entry.id   e7fe357f91de7599fcb3382cca4c60b3
#
_cell.length_a   1.000
_cell.length_b   1.000
_cell.length_c   1.000
_cell.angle_alpha   90.00
_cell.angle_beta   90.00
_cell.angle_gamma   90.00
#
_symmetry.space_group_name_H-M   'P 1'
#
loop_
_entity.id
_entity.type
_entity.pdbx_description
1 polymer ?
#
loop_
_entity_poly.entity_id
_entity_poly.type
_entity_poly.pdbx_seq_one_letter_code
_entity_poly.pdbx_strand_id
1 'polypeptide(L)'
;MCTNEFILFCMGIVMSVSSSAWAGDDTPLYKDRTVPIEKRVDDLMSRMTLHEKVLQLQNRASGRLDEIDRIFSGESYGTTHEMSMSAYDCAVMYKELQHYMRTKTRLGIPLLTSAEGIQGIIQNNCTLFPHALAQGSTFNPELIQQMTEAAGEEAKAIGIHQILSPVFDIARELRWGRIEETYGEDPYLIAEMGVAFIKGYQKYRITCMPKHFVAHGTPSGGLNCAGV
;
A
#
# COMPACT_ATOMS: atom_id res chain seq x y z
N MET A 1 44.23 85.83 -16.94
CA MET A 1 43.50 85.34 -18.06
C MET A 1 43.02 83.94 -17.66
N CYS A 2 41.78 83.84 -17.33
CA CYS A 2 41.12 82.60 -16.91
C CYS A 2 40.53 81.88 -18.09
N THR A 3 40.73 80.61 -18.23
CA THR A 3 39.91 79.74 -19.09
C THR A 3 39.37 78.64 -18.23
N ASN A 4 38.00 78.65 -18.10
CA ASN A 4 37.22 77.64 -17.46
C ASN A 4 36.99 76.47 -18.44
N GLU A 5 37.40 75.27 -18.07
CA GLU A 5 36.89 74.08 -18.73
C GLU A 5 35.83 73.41 -17.86
N PHE A 6 34.62 73.34 -18.39
CA PHE A 6 33.48 72.61 -17.80
C PHE A 6 33.58 71.14 -18.24
N ILE A 7 33.89 70.25 -17.27
CA ILE A 7 33.79 68.80 -17.50
C ILE A 7 32.38 68.35 -17.21
N LEU A 8 31.65 67.95 -18.29
CA LEU A 8 30.35 67.30 -18.19
C LEU A 8 30.53 65.85 -17.73
N PHE A 9 30.04 65.53 -16.54
CA PHE A 9 30.02 64.16 -16.02
C PHE A 9 28.69 63.53 -16.42
N CYS A 10 28.68 62.71 -17.49
CA CYS A 10 27.55 61.88 -17.84
C CYS A 10 27.50 60.67 -16.94
N MET A 11 26.62 60.70 -15.96
CA MET A 11 26.33 59.54 -15.12
C MET A 11 25.39 58.61 -15.89
N GLY A 12 25.93 57.54 -16.50
CA GLY A 12 25.17 56.48 -17.11
C GLY A 12 24.58 55.58 -16.01
N ILE A 13 23.26 55.69 -15.83
CA ILE A 13 22.53 54.76 -14.98
C ILE A 13 22.40 53.43 -15.75
N VAL A 14 23.20 52.43 -15.41
CA VAL A 14 23.03 51.09 -15.88
C VAL A 14 21.88 50.46 -15.04
N MET A 15 20.69 50.44 -15.58
CA MET A 15 19.61 49.61 -15.04
C MET A 15 19.95 48.14 -15.30
N SER A 16 20.48 47.47 -14.27
CA SER A 16 20.54 46.02 -14.25
C SER A 16 19.12 45.48 -14.13
N VAL A 17 18.56 45.03 -15.24
CA VAL A 17 17.33 44.22 -15.26
C VAL A 17 17.73 42.86 -14.70
N SER A 18 17.56 42.68 -13.40
CA SER A 18 17.58 41.35 -12.79
C SER A 18 16.36 40.61 -13.35
N SER A 19 16.59 39.77 -14.35
CA SER A 19 15.65 38.74 -14.75
C SER A 19 15.49 37.79 -13.55
N SER A 20 14.47 38.04 -12.73
CA SER A 20 13.95 37.02 -11.85
C SER A 20 13.43 35.88 -12.75
N ALA A 21 14.32 34.92 -13.01
CA ALA A 21 13.87 33.63 -13.52
C ALA A 21 12.82 33.14 -12.53
N TRP A 22 11.58 33.09 -12.96
CA TRP A 22 10.57 32.31 -12.28
C TRP A 22 11.14 30.89 -12.20
N ALA A 23 11.53 30.46 -11.01
CA ALA A 23 11.76 29.06 -10.72
C ALA A 23 10.42 28.40 -10.99
N GLY A 24 10.25 27.81 -12.16
CA GLY A 24 9.11 26.96 -12.47
C GLY A 24 9.04 25.95 -11.34
N ASP A 25 7.84 25.62 -10.93
CA ASP A 25 7.59 24.59 -9.90
C ASP A 25 8.26 23.29 -10.37
N ASP A 26 9.45 23.01 -9.83
CA ASP A 26 10.35 21.91 -10.23
C ASP A 26 9.86 20.58 -9.64
N THR A 27 8.54 20.54 -9.31
CA THR A 27 7.88 19.35 -8.78
C THR A 27 7.86 18.26 -9.84
N PRO A 28 8.47 17.10 -9.58
CA PRO A 28 8.47 15.99 -10.54
C PRO A 28 7.05 15.58 -10.94
N LEU A 29 6.83 15.23 -12.22
CA LEU A 29 5.49 14.90 -12.75
C LEU A 29 4.81 13.80 -11.93
N TYR A 30 5.55 12.82 -11.42
CA TYR A 30 4.96 11.73 -10.64
C TYR A 30 4.31 12.21 -9.33
N LYS A 31 4.69 13.36 -8.80
CA LYS A 31 4.11 13.96 -7.58
C LYS A 31 2.88 14.83 -7.87
N ASP A 32 2.68 15.24 -9.11
CA ASP A 32 1.53 16.04 -9.51
C ASP A 32 0.30 15.14 -9.74
N ARG A 33 -0.70 15.28 -8.88
CA ARG A 33 -1.94 14.49 -8.94
C ARG A 33 -2.85 14.84 -10.13
N THR A 34 -2.63 15.95 -10.78
CA THR A 34 -3.42 16.36 -11.95
C THR A 34 -2.95 15.70 -13.25
N VAL A 35 -1.72 15.18 -13.25
CA VAL A 35 -1.15 14.46 -14.39
C VAL A 35 -1.73 13.03 -14.44
N PRO A 36 -2.09 12.51 -15.65
CA PRO A 36 -2.56 11.14 -15.81
C PRO A 36 -1.61 10.09 -15.21
N ILE A 37 -2.17 9.05 -14.61
CA ILE A 37 -1.43 8.02 -13.86
C ILE A 37 -0.29 7.43 -14.69
N GLU A 38 -0.54 7.05 -15.95
CA GLU A 38 0.47 6.44 -16.82
C GLU A 38 1.71 7.33 -16.97
N LYS A 39 1.50 8.63 -17.22
CA LYS A 39 2.61 9.61 -17.36
C LYS A 39 3.38 9.78 -16.03
N ARG A 40 2.68 9.69 -14.91
CA ARG A 40 3.30 9.75 -13.57
C ARG A 40 4.14 8.50 -13.31
N VAL A 41 3.65 7.33 -13.71
CA VAL A 41 4.38 6.06 -13.61
C VAL A 41 5.63 6.10 -14.48
N ASP A 42 5.52 6.53 -15.73
CA ASP A 42 6.66 6.63 -16.65
C ASP A 42 7.74 7.59 -16.11
N ASP A 43 7.36 8.75 -15.62
CA ASP A 43 8.27 9.72 -15.01
C ASP A 43 8.97 9.11 -13.78
N LEU A 44 8.23 8.47 -12.87
CA LEU A 44 8.78 7.81 -11.69
C LEU A 44 9.77 6.69 -12.09
N MET A 45 9.34 5.81 -12.99
CA MET A 45 10.16 4.67 -13.46
C MET A 45 11.46 5.12 -14.13
N SER A 46 11.44 6.24 -14.86
CA SER A 46 12.65 6.81 -15.48
C SER A 46 13.67 7.32 -14.46
N ARG A 47 13.21 7.74 -13.28
CA ARG A 47 14.04 8.26 -12.19
C ARG A 47 14.59 7.17 -11.27
N MET A 48 13.96 5.99 -11.24
CA MET A 48 14.34 4.89 -10.36
C MET A 48 15.58 4.16 -10.87
N THR A 49 16.50 3.89 -9.95
CA THR A 49 17.59 2.93 -10.17
C THR A 49 17.05 1.50 -10.22
N LEU A 50 17.84 0.57 -10.76
CA LEU A 50 17.47 -0.85 -10.73
C LEU A 50 17.26 -1.36 -9.29
N HIS A 51 18.11 -0.95 -8.36
CA HIS A 51 18.00 -1.30 -6.95
C HIS A 51 16.64 -0.83 -6.37
N GLU A 52 16.27 0.42 -6.57
CA GLU A 52 14.98 0.94 -6.10
C GLU A 52 13.79 0.22 -6.73
N LYS A 53 13.86 -0.17 -8.01
CA LYS A 53 12.83 -0.98 -8.65
C LYS A 53 12.69 -2.36 -7.98
N VAL A 54 13.80 -3.00 -7.64
CA VAL A 54 13.80 -4.31 -6.94
C VAL A 54 13.21 -4.17 -5.53
N LEU A 55 13.54 -3.10 -4.81
CA LEU A 55 12.97 -2.85 -3.48
C LEU A 55 11.45 -2.68 -3.50
N GLN A 56 10.88 -2.10 -4.59
CA GLN A 56 9.42 -1.99 -4.74
C GLN A 56 8.70 -3.34 -4.88
N LEU A 57 9.43 -4.42 -5.17
CA LEU A 57 8.89 -5.79 -5.21
C LEU A 57 8.98 -6.51 -3.85
N GLN A 58 9.50 -5.84 -2.82
CA GLN A 58 9.74 -6.45 -1.52
C GLN A 58 8.80 -5.90 -0.45
N ASN A 59 8.49 -6.77 0.52
CA ASN A 59 7.85 -6.40 1.78
C ASN A 59 8.90 -6.13 2.85
N ARG A 60 8.70 -5.09 3.67
CA ARG A 60 9.57 -4.77 4.79
C ARG A 60 8.76 -4.25 5.97
N ALA A 61 8.73 -4.99 7.06
CA ALA A 61 8.15 -4.56 8.33
C ALA A 61 9.22 -3.96 9.25
N SER A 62 8.81 -3.01 10.09
CA SER A 62 9.66 -2.45 11.14
C SER A 62 9.48 -3.18 12.47
N GLY A 63 8.24 -3.45 12.86
CA GLY A 63 7.89 -4.01 14.16
C GLY A 63 8.06 -3.04 15.33
N ARG A 64 8.88 -1.98 15.20
CA ARG A 64 9.16 -1.01 16.25
C ARG A 64 9.40 0.39 15.67
N LEU A 65 8.83 1.41 16.32
CA LEU A 65 8.94 2.82 15.89
C LEU A 65 10.37 3.35 15.95
N ASP A 66 11.11 2.99 16.99
CA ASP A 66 12.49 3.44 17.23
C ASP A 66 13.52 2.78 16.27
N GLU A 67 13.10 1.78 15.50
CA GLU A 67 13.96 1.07 14.55
C GLU A 67 13.73 1.43 13.08
N ILE A 68 12.76 2.28 12.76
CA ILE A 68 12.39 2.62 11.37
C ILE A 68 13.62 3.07 10.58
N ASP A 69 14.38 4.02 11.10
CA ASP A 69 15.55 4.57 10.40
C ASP A 69 16.64 3.51 10.17
N ARG A 70 16.88 2.64 11.15
CA ARG A 70 17.86 1.54 11.04
C ARG A 70 17.42 0.48 10.03
N ILE A 71 16.12 0.16 10.00
CA ILE A 71 15.59 -0.94 9.16
C ILE A 71 15.46 -0.50 7.71
N PHE A 72 15.00 0.71 7.46
CA PHE A 72 14.78 1.21 6.11
C PHE A 72 15.99 1.95 5.54
N SER A 73 16.86 2.54 6.37
CA SER A 73 18.14 3.14 5.98
C SER A 73 18.03 4.11 4.78
N GLY A 74 16.96 4.89 4.69
CA GLY A 74 16.71 5.83 3.59
C GLY A 74 16.15 5.18 2.32
N GLU A 75 15.87 3.88 2.34
CA GLU A 75 15.31 3.13 1.20
C GLU A 75 13.78 3.02 1.29
N SER A 76 13.12 2.98 0.12
CA SER A 76 11.67 2.77 0.01
C SER A 76 11.37 1.38 -0.53
N TYR A 77 10.55 0.64 0.19
CA TYR A 77 10.05 -0.70 -0.18
C TYR A 77 8.64 -0.60 -0.77
N GLY A 78 8.17 -1.67 -1.43
CA GLY A 78 6.84 -1.67 -2.04
C GLY A 78 5.72 -1.79 -1.02
N THR A 79 5.87 -2.72 -0.08
CA THR A 79 4.83 -3.01 0.91
C THR A 79 5.39 -3.12 2.32
N THR A 80 4.51 -2.95 3.31
CA THR A 80 4.75 -3.33 4.70
C THR A 80 3.56 -4.10 5.25
N HIS A 81 3.84 -5.03 6.16
CA HIS A 81 2.83 -5.80 6.89
C HIS A 81 3.24 -5.86 8.36
N GLU A 82 2.71 -4.96 9.16
CA GLU A 82 2.95 -4.92 10.59
C GLU A 82 1.96 -5.86 11.30
N MET A 83 2.48 -6.73 12.15
CA MET A 83 1.72 -7.76 12.86
C MET A 83 1.84 -7.63 14.37
N SER A 84 0.92 -8.26 15.10
CA SER A 84 0.97 -8.41 16.55
C SER A 84 0.94 -7.11 17.35
N MET A 85 0.33 -6.08 16.79
CA MET A 85 0.12 -4.77 17.42
C MET A 85 -1.34 -4.56 17.79
N SER A 86 -1.63 -3.58 18.66
CA SER A 86 -2.97 -3.06 18.78
C SER A 86 -3.34 -2.26 17.52
N ALA A 87 -4.63 -2.10 17.23
CA ALA A 87 -5.10 -1.27 16.13
C ALA A 87 -4.54 0.15 16.22
N TYR A 88 -4.47 0.72 17.42
CA TYR A 88 -3.91 2.04 17.64
C TYR A 88 -2.41 2.10 17.35
N ASP A 89 -1.62 1.16 17.89
CA ASP A 89 -0.17 1.15 17.67
C ASP A 89 0.17 0.89 16.19
N CYS A 90 -0.62 0.06 15.51
CA CYS A 90 -0.49 -0.19 14.08
C CYS A 90 -0.77 1.09 13.27
N ALA A 91 -1.81 1.85 13.62
CA ALA A 91 -2.13 3.13 12.98
C ALA A 91 -1.02 4.17 13.17
N VAL A 92 -0.45 4.25 14.37
CA VAL A 92 0.71 5.11 14.67
C VAL A 92 1.90 4.67 13.84
N MET A 93 2.21 3.35 13.80
CA MET A 93 3.32 2.79 13.02
C MET A 93 3.17 3.13 11.54
N TYR A 94 2.01 2.89 10.94
CA TYR A 94 1.79 3.18 9.52
C TYR A 94 1.90 4.67 9.21
N LYS A 95 1.43 5.55 10.11
CA LYS A 95 1.59 7.00 9.96
C LYS A 95 3.08 7.40 9.93
N GLU A 96 3.87 6.89 10.87
CA GLU A 96 5.30 7.20 10.95
C GLU A 96 6.09 6.60 9.78
N LEU A 97 5.78 5.38 9.36
CA LEU A 97 6.36 4.78 8.16
C LEU A 97 6.05 5.59 6.90
N GLN A 98 4.81 6.02 6.71
CA GLN A 98 4.44 6.87 5.57
C GLN A 98 5.12 8.25 5.62
N HIS A 99 5.31 8.80 6.82
CA HIS A 99 6.05 10.04 7.00
C HIS A 99 7.53 9.83 6.60
N TYR A 100 8.15 8.77 7.11
CA TYR A 100 9.52 8.40 6.79
C TYR A 100 9.73 8.22 5.28
N MET A 101 8.88 7.45 4.64
CA MET A 101 8.96 7.21 3.19
C MET A 101 8.93 8.52 2.39
N ARG A 102 8.04 9.43 2.74
CA ARG A 102 7.89 10.72 2.02
C ARG A 102 9.02 11.70 2.27
N THR A 103 9.67 11.64 3.44
CA THR A 103 10.60 12.70 3.88
C THR A 103 12.04 12.25 3.97
N LYS A 104 12.31 10.95 4.13
CA LYS A 104 13.64 10.38 4.33
C LYS A 104 14.15 9.54 3.17
N THR A 105 13.31 9.19 2.21
CA THR A 105 13.73 8.45 1.01
C THR A 105 13.88 9.36 -0.19
N ARG A 106 14.74 8.98 -1.13
CA ARG A 106 15.11 9.83 -2.28
C ARG A 106 13.92 10.22 -3.18
N LEU A 107 13.03 9.27 -3.45
CA LEU A 107 11.88 9.49 -4.33
C LEU A 107 10.58 9.78 -3.58
N GLY A 108 10.53 9.52 -2.28
CA GLY A 108 9.35 9.77 -1.47
C GLY A 108 8.17 8.86 -1.81
N ILE A 109 8.43 7.61 -2.28
CA ILE A 109 7.39 6.65 -2.64
C ILE A 109 6.76 6.09 -1.36
N PRO A 110 5.42 6.24 -1.17
CA PRO A 110 4.73 5.68 -0.02
C PRO A 110 4.73 4.14 -0.06
N LEU A 111 4.64 3.50 1.12
CA LEU A 111 4.41 2.06 1.24
C LEU A 111 2.96 1.70 0.95
N LEU A 112 2.73 0.55 0.32
CA LEU A 112 1.44 -0.12 0.34
C LEU A 112 1.34 -0.92 1.64
N THR A 113 0.53 -0.44 2.57
CA THR A 113 0.31 -1.13 3.86
C THR A 113 -0.65 -2.29 3.66
N SER A 114 -0.26 -3.48 4.07
CA SER A 114 -1.07 -4.69 3.92
C SER A 114 -1.36 -5.35 5.28
N ALA A 115 -2.41 -6.16 5.32
CA ALA A 115 -2.77 -6.96 6.48
C ALA A 115 -3.49 -8.25 6.06
N GLU A 116 -3.51 -9.26 6.95
CA GLU A 116 -4.44 -10.37 6.85
C GLU A 116 -5.83 -9.92 7.27
N GLY A 117 -6.84 -10.38 6.54
CA GLY A 117 -8.22 -9.93 6.73
C GLY A 117 -9.27 -10.98 6.38
N ILE A 118 -8.94 -12.27 6.45
CA ILE A 118 -9.86 -13.39 6.09
C ILE A 118 -11.11 -13.37 6.95
N GLN A 119 -10.96 -13.06 8.24
CA GLN A 119 -12.01 -13.09 9.25
C GLN A 119 -12.09 -11.78 10.04
N GLY A 120 -11.84 -10.67 9.41
CA GLY A 120 -11.62 -9.37 10.03
C GLY A 120 -10.13 -9.05 10.11
N ILE A 121 -9.79 -7.86 10.56
CA ILE A 121 -8.38 -7.42 10.66
C ILE A 121 -7.72 -8.09 11.86
N ILE A 122 -6.63 -8.83 11.62
CA ILE A 122 -5.90 -9.54 12.67
C ILE A 122 -4.97 -8.57 13.42
N GLN A 123 -5.56 -7.63 14.13
CA GLN A 123 -4.88 -6.74 15.07
C GLN A 123 -5.64 -6.75 16.40
N ASN A 124 -4.92 -6.58 17.51
CA ASN A 124 -5.58 -6.49 18.80
C ASN A 124 -6.57 -5.33 18.83
N ASN A 125 -7.74 -5.56 19.38
CA ASN A 125 -8.87 -4.63 19.46
C ASN A 125 -9.62 -4.39 18.13
N CYS A 126 -9.39 -5.22 17.09
CA CYS A 126 -10.26 -5.28 15.93
C CYS A 126 -11.32 -6.38 16.08
N THR A 127 -12.37 -6.28 15.29
CA THR A 127 -13.45 -7.28 15.28
C THR A 127 -12.99 -8.55 14.56
N LEU A 128 -13.11 -9.69 15.25
CA LEU A 128 -12.90 -11.00 14.64
C LEU A 128 -14.25 -11.67 14.37
N PHE A 129 -14.38 -12.18 13.17
CA PHE A 129 -15.52 -12.98 12.70
C PHE A 129 -15.14 -14.46 12.64
N PRO A 130 -16.10 -15.37 12.45
CA PRO A 130 -15.80 -16.78 12.22
C PRO A 130 -14.90 -17.00 10.99
N HIS A 131 -14.14 -18.12 10.96
CA HIS A 131 -13.34 -18.51 9.80
C HIS A 131 -14.15 -18.66 8.52
N ALA A 132 -13.49 -18.57 7.35
CA ALA A 132 -14.15 -18.59 6.04
C ALA A 132 -15.00 -19.85 5.80
N LEU A 133 -14.61 -21.01 6.31
CA LEU A 133 -15.40 -22.23 6.22
C LEU A 133 -16.78 -22.10 6.93
N ALA A 134 -16.79 -21.48 8.11
CA ALA A 134 -18.05 -21.18 8.81
C ALA A 134 -18.85 -20.08 8.10
N GLN A 135 -18.19 -19.10 7.53
CA GLN A 135 -18.81 -18.07 6.69
C GLN A 135 -19.48 -18.71 5.47
N GLY A 136 -18.80 -19.61 4.75
CA GLY A 136 -19.35 -20.39 3.63
C GLY A 136 -20.57 -21.19 4.00
N SER A 137 -20.60 -21.78 5.20
CA SER A 137 -21.74 -22.55 5.72
C SER A 137 -23.01 -21.73 5.93
N THR A 138 -22.93 -20.41 5.88
CA THR A 138 -24.12 -19.54 5.93
C THR A 138 -24.90 -19.52 4.62
N PHE A 139 -24.26 -19.83 3.49
CA PHE A 139 -24.81 -19.67 2.15
C PHE A 139 -25.39 -18.26 1.89
N ASN A 140 -24.83 -17.23 2.55
CA ASN A 140 -25.35 -15.88 2.54
C ASN A 140 -24.27 -14.86 2.14
N PRO A 141 -24.10 -14.57 0.84
CA PRO A 141 -23.11 -13.58 0.36
C PRO A 141 -23.34 -12.17 0.91
N GLU A 142 -24.60 -11.76 1.13
CA GLU A 142 -24.92 -10.44 1.68
C GLU A 142 -24.37 -10.27 3.10
N LEU A 143 -24.43 -11.33 3.91
CA LEU A 143 -23.86 -11.33 5.25
C LEU A 143 -22.32 -11.17 5.20
N ILE A 144 -21.67 -11.85 4.24
CA ILE A 144 -20.22 -11.73 4.05
C ILE A 144 -19.84 -10.30 3.63
N GLN A 145 -20.61 -9.68 2.76
CA GLN A 145 -20.37 -8.28 2.38
C GLN A 145 -20.51 -7.35 3.59
N GLN A 146 -21.54 -7.48 4.41
CA GLN A 146 -21.72 -6.67 5.62
C GLN A 146 -20.56 -6.85 6.61
N MET A 147 -20.12 -8.08 6.81
CA MET A 147 -18.98 -8.41 7.66
C MET A 147 -17.69 -7.73 7.16
N THR A 148 -17.43 -7.80 5.87
CA THR A 148 -16.23 -7.20 5.27
C THR A 148 -16.34 -5.68 5.11
N GLU A 149 -17.55 -5.11 5.08
CA GLU A 149 -17.75 -3.67 5.23
C GLU A 149 -17.29 -3.18 6.62
N ALA A 150 -17.69 -3.89 7.68
CA ALA A 150 -17.24 -3.54 9.04
C ALA A 150 -15.71 -3.67 9.17
N ALA A 151 -15.12 -4.76 8.69
CA ALA A 151 -13.67 -4.95 8.69
C ALA A 151 -12.94 -3.91 7.80
N GLY A 152 -13.55 -3.50 6.69
CA GLY A 152 -13.01 -2.48 5.80
C GLY A 152 -12.98 -1.08 6.43
N GLU A 153 -13.97 -0.76 7.27
CA GLU A 153 -13.97 0.48 8.05
C GLU A 153 -12.82 0.50 9.06
N GLU A 154 -12.62 -0.59 9.80
CA GLU A 154 -11.48 -0.75 10.72
C GLU A 154 -10.15 -0.67 9.97
N ALA A 155 -10.00 -1.39 8.86
CA ALA A 155 -8.80 -1.36 8.02
C ALA A 155 -8.43 0.05 7.58
N LYS A 156 -9.44 0.82 7.12
CA LYS A 156 -9.24 2.20 6.71
C LYS A 156 -8.82 3.11 7.87
N ALA A 157 -9.42 2.93 9.04
CA ALA A 157 -9.08 3.72 10.24
C ALA A 157 -7.62 3.47 10.68
N ILE A 158 -7.13 2.25 10.54
CA ILE A 158 -5.76 1.86 10.85
C ILE A 158 -4.77 2.38 9.79
N GLY A 159 -5.23 2.63 8.56
CA GLY A 159 -4.37 3.02 7.43
C GLY A 159 -3.87 1.85 6.60
N ILE A 160 -4.60 0.74 6.60
CA ILE A 160 -4.37 -0.42 5.72
C ILE A 160 -4.91 -0.10 4.33
N HIS A 161 -4.16 -0.46 3.29
CA HIS A 161 -4.53 -0.22 1.89
C HIS A 161 -4.88 -1.52 1.15
N GLN A 162 -4.35 -2.65 1.61
CA GLN A 162 -4.52 -3.94 0.96
C GLN A 162 -4.77 -5.05 1.98
N ILE A 163 -5.73 -5.93 1.66
CA ILE A 163 -5.98 -7.15 2.40
C ILE A 163 -5.48 -8.34 1.59
N LEU A 164 -4.70 -9.24 2.24
CA LEU A 164 -4.13 -10.44 1.64
C LEU A 164 -5.17 -11.58 1.61
N SER A 165 -6.35 -11.28 1.10
CA SER A 165 -7.55 -12.14 1.10
C SER A 165 -8.49 -11.69 -0.02
N PRO A 166 -9.52 -12.48 -0.41
CA PRO A 166 -9.96 -13.77 0.14
C PRO A 166 -9.14 -14.96 -0.36
N VAL A 167 -9.33 -16.13 0.31
CA VAL A 167 -8.76 -17.41 -0.13
C VAL A 167 -9.77 -18.09 -1.07
N PHE A 168 -9.38 -18.28 -2.34
CA PHE A 168 -10.19 -18.88 -3.39
C PHE A 168 -9.84 -20.35 -3.68
N ASP A 169 -8.95 -20.91 -2.86
CA ASP A 169 -8.62 -22.32 -2.96
C ASP A 169 -9.86 -23.19 -2.72
N ILE A 170 -10.04 -24.19 -3.60
CA ILE A 170 -11.10 -25.18 -3.46
C ILE A 170 -10.62 -26.26 -2.49
N ALA A 171 -11.38 -26.53 -1.43
CA ALA A 171 -11.04 -27.48 -0.37
C ALA A 171 -11.15 -28.95 -0.82
N ARG A 172 -10.33 -29.41 -1.76
CA ARG A 172 -10.35 -30.78 -2.29
C ARG A 172 -9.45 -31.75 -1.54
N GLU A 173 -8.36 -31.25 -0.96
CA GLU A 173 -7.44 -32.04 -0.13
C GLU A 173 -7.73 -31.75 1.34
N LEU A 174 -8.57 -32.56 1.95
CA LEU A 174 -9.09 -32.32 3.32
C LEU A 174 -8.03 -32.45 4.43
N ARG A 175 -6.84 -33.00 4.12
CA ARG A 175 -5.71 -33.05 5.05
C ARG A 175 -4.91 -31.75 5.06
N TRP A 176 -5.19 -30.82 4.14
CA TRP A 176 -4.51 -29.54 4.10
C TRP A 176 -4.87 -28.68 5.33
N GLY A 177 -3.84 -28.21 6.05
CA GLY A 177 -4.00 -27.49 7.32
C GLY A 177 -4.62 -26.09 7.22
N ARG A 178 -4.99 -25.61 5.99
CA ARG A 178 -5.61 -24.30 5.78
C ARG A 178 -7.02 -24.39 5.20
N ILE A 179 -7.66 -25.53 5.34
CA ILE A 179 -9.05 -25.73 4.88
C ILE A 179 -10.02 -24.70 5.47
N GLU A 180 -9.82 -24.31 6.72
CA GLU A 180 -10.66 -23.35 7.42
C GLU A 180 -10.64 -21.94 6.80
N GLU A 181 -9.61 -21.62 6.04
CA GLU A 181 -9.49 -20.34 5.34
C GLU A 181 -10.32 -20.30 4.05
N THR A 182 -10.85 -21.44 3.60
CA THR A 182 -11.63 -21.57 2.37
C THR A 182 -13.14 -21.51 2.64
N TYR A 183 -13.92 -21.16 1.62
CA TYR A 183 -15.39 -21.21 1.70
C TYR A 183 -15.96 -22.61 1.45
N GLY A 184 -15.12 -23.64 1.26
CA GLY A 184 -15.52 -25.04 1.06
C GLY A 184 -15.07 -25.64 -0.26
N GLU A 185 -15.84 -26.61 -0.77
CA GLU A 185 -15.47 -27.43 -1.94
C GLU A 185 -16.16 -27.00 -3.25
N ASP A 186 -17.22 -26.20 -3.16
CA ASP A 186 -18.01 -25.76 -4.32
C ASP A 186 -17.45 -24.48 -4.92
N PRO A 187 -16.93 -24.52 -6.16
CA PRO A 187 -16.37 -23.34 -6.82
C PRO A 187 -17.38 -22.21 -7.04
N TYR A 188 -18.68 -22.53 -7.20
CA TYR A 188 -19.71 -21.51 -7.34
C TYR A 188 -19.91 -20.76 -6.03
N LEU A 189 -20.05 -21.48 -4.91
CA LEU A 189 -20.16 -20.86 -3.58
C LEU A 189 -18.93 -19.98 -3.28
N ILE A 190 -17.72 -20.48 -3.54
CA ILE A 190 -16.48 -19.74 -3.34
C ILE A 190 -16.49 -18.44 -4.15
N ALA A 191 -16.95 -18.49 -5.40
CA ALA A 191 -17.00 -17.31 -6.26
C ALA A 191 -17.99 -16.25 -5.72
N GLU A 192 -19.19 -16.65 -5.34
CA GLU A 192 -20.21 -15.73 -4.82
C GLU A 192 -19.77 -15.08 -3.49
N MET A 193 -19.27 -15.90 -2.57
CA MET A 193 -18.73 -15.40 -1.29
C MET A 193 -17.54 -14.46 -1.49
N GLY A 194 -16.64 -14.81 -2.40
CA GLY A 194 -15.46 -14.00 -2.70
C GLY A 194 -15.79 -12.67 -3.36
N VAL A 195 -16.77 -12.62 -4.26
CA VAL A 195 -17.27 -11.36 -4.84
C VAL A 195 -17.85 -10.46 -3.75
N ALA A 196 -18.66 -11.02 -2.84
CA ALA A 196 -19.23 -10.28 -1.72
C ALA A 196 -18.15 -9.76 -0.78
N PHE A 197 -17.17 -10.59 -0.44
CA PHE A 197 -16.01 -10.22 0.37
C PHE A 197 -15.26 -9.01 -0.21
N ILE A 198 -14.93 -9.07 -1.49
CA ILE A 198 -14.19 -8.01 -2.17
C ILE A 198 -15.01 -6.71 -2.20
N LYS A 199 -16.29 -6.77 -2.50
CA LYS A 199 -17.17 -5.60 -2.54
C LYS A 199 -17.22 -4.87 -1.20
N GLY A 200 -17.25 -5.61 -0.07
CA GLY A 200 -17.28 -5.02 1.25
C GLY A 200 -16.03 -4.19 1.54
N TYR A 201 -14.84 -4.73 1.32
CA TYR A 201 -13.59 -3.98 1.50
C TYR A 201 -13.44 -2.83 0.52
N GLN A 202 -13.84 -3.01 -0.75
CA GLN A 202 -13.73 -1.97 -1.78
C GLN A 202 -14.59 -0.74 -1.49
N LYS A 203 -15.67 -0.86 -0.73
CA LYS A 203 -16.47 0.28 -0.25
C LYS A 203 -15.61 1.32 0.48
N TYR A 204 -14.59 0.86 1.18
CA TYR A 204 -13.63 1.70 1.90
C TYR A 204 -12.32 1.97 1.13
N ARG A 205 -12.27 1.59 -0.17
CA ARG A 205 -11.08 1.71 -1.04
C ARG A 205 -9.91 0.85 -0.58
N ILE A 206 -10.18 -0.24 0.09
CA ILE A 206 -9.20 -1.27 0.43
C ILE A 206 -9.12 -2.24 -0.73
N THR A 207 -7.93 -2.49 -1.26
CA THR A 207 -7.71 -3.50 -2.28
C THR A 207 -7.68 -4.88 -1.66
N CYS A 208 -8.19 -5.89 -2.38
CA CYS A 208 -8.10 -7.28 -1.98
C CYS A 208 -7.08 -8.00 -2.87
N MET A 209 -6.39 -8.98 -2.32
CA MET A 209 -5.50 -9.87 -3.04
C MET A 209 -6.04 -11.31 -2.96
N PRO A 210 -6.92 -11.69 -3.91
CA PRO A 210 -7.41 -13.06 -3.99
C PRO A 210 -6.26 -14.04 -4.11
N LYS A 211 -6.26 -15.09 -3.29
CA LYS A 211 -5.15 -16.05 -3.20
C LYS A 211 -5.70 -17.49 -3.12
N HIS A 212 -4.94 -18.54 -3.46
CA HIS A 212 -3.57 -18.46 -3.98
C HIS A 212 -3.60 -18.83 -5.46
N PHE A 213 -2.89 -18.12 -6.31
CA PHE A 213 -2.80 -18.45 -7.72
C PHE A 213 -1.54 -19.31 -7.94
N VAL A 214 -1.71 -20.64 -8.19
CA VAL A 214 -2.95 -21.42 -8.32
C VAL A 214 -2.80 -22.80 -7.64
N ALA A 215 -3.96 -23.42 -7.28
CA ALA A 215 -4.08 -24.80 -6.82
C ALA A 215 -3.44 -25.12 -5.45
N HIS A 216 -3.19 -24.13 -4.62
CA HIS A 216 -2.59 -24.32 -3.29
C HIS A 216 -3.47 -25.17 -2.34
N GLY A 217 -4.80 -25.21 -2.58
CA GLY A 217 -5.76 -26.04 -1.83
C GLY A 217 -5.77 -27.53 -2.18
N THR A 218 -4.86 -28.00 -3.07
CA THR A 218 -4.75 -29.41 -3.46
C THR A 218 -3.33 -29.93 -3.34
N PRO A 219 -2.59 -29.65 -2.24
CA PRO A 219 -1.19 -30.05 -2.14
C PRO A 219 -1.05 -31.56 -1.96
N SER A 220 -0.03 -32.16 -2.53
CA SER A 220 0.26 -33.59 -2.40
C SER A 220 0.38 -34.01 -0.94
N GLY A 221 -0.44 -35.00 -0.56
CA GLY A 221 -0.47 -35.53 0.82
C GLY A 221 -1.00 -34.57 1.88
N GLY A 222 -1.60 -33.46 1.49
CA GLY A 222 -2.08 -32.41 2.42
C GLY A 222 -0.98 -31.52 3.00
N LEU A 223 0.26 -31.69 2.56
CA LEU A 223 1.39 -30.91 3.09
C LEU A 223 1.37 -29.50 2.49
N ASN A 224 1.28 -28.49 3.36
CA ASN A 224 1.28 -27.09 2.90
C ASN A 224 2.53 -26.79 2.09
N CYS A 225 2.34 -26.13 0.94
CA CYS A 225 3.39 -25.81 -0.04
C CYS A 225 4.00 -27.02 -0.77
N ALA A 226 3.46 -28.22 -0.65
CA ALA A 226 3.84 -29.33 -1.54
C ALA A 226 3.33 -29.07 -2.98
N GLY A 227 3.93 -29.76 -3.95
CA GLY A 227 3.43 -29.71 -5.34
C GLY A 227 2.01 -30.26 -5.47
N VAL A 228 1.32 -29.92 -6.55
CA VAL A 228 -0.01 -30.39 -6.93
C VAL A 228 0.07 -31.33 -8.12
#